data_4dbaf2e98219fb1c37c4ca943b857f60
#
_entry.id   4dbaf2e98219fb1c37c4ca943b857f60
#
_cell.length_a   1.000
_cell.length_b   1.000
_cell.length_c   1.000
_cell.angle_alpha   90.00
_cell.angle_beta   90.00
_cell.angle_gamma   90.00
#
_symmetry.space_group_name_H-M   'P 1'
#
loop_
_entity.id
_entity.type
_entity.pdbx_description
1 polymer ?
#
loop_
_entity_poly.entity_id
_entity_poly.type
_entity_poly.pdbx_seq_one_letter_code
_entity_poly.pdbx_strand_id
1 'polypeptide(L)'
;MRRYPDTETKGTGIGSYSDMLEFLLKRKGVDYENVYFKLSTDEGYMKCLRQGFIEPPLVLRKKDCQLYHATDELCCMTFPRIKGKKVVTFHHVSKSREGESPFLLTTWRMAAKRAVKYSDAIIAVSQQTKNELVEQLGADPEKVFVLEHTIDTIFRDLGKPRDKIIGFVGTLIERKNVSAGIRAFKRFTEMPGTDGYRLVICGDGPMKDKLVSLSESLGVADRVDFISKLGKEELLDFYNRMDVFANTSMHEGLGLTALEAQACGTPVVFFRDAEIPKEATKHFVPSEGEEEFAQNMYRLVTDDSYRRSVTDGASFGLDSEEYSKELFKIYSKVLGREFP
;
A
#
# COMPACT_ATOMS: atom_id res chain seq x y z
N MET A 1 15.03 -10.13 -0.05
CA MET A 1 15.76 -8.84 -0.18
C MET A 1 14.80 -7.72 0.14
N ARG A 2 15.12 -6.87 1.08
CA ARG A 2 14.24 -5.79 1.58
C ARG A 2 14.82 -4.42 1.25
N ARG A 3 13.94 -3.42 1.08
CA ARG A 3 14.31 -2.03 1.08
C ARG A 3 14.25 -1.53 2.54
N TYR A 4 15.40 -1.26 3.17
CA TYR A 4 15.62 -0.68 4.49
C TYR A 4 15.00 -1.33 5.75
N PRO A 5 15.76 -1.50 6.86
CA PRO A 5 15.23 -1.97 8.13
C PRO A 5 14.69 -0.85 9.03
N ASP A 6 15.09 0.41 8.85
CA ASP A 6 14.85 1.44 9.85
C ASP A 6 14.09 2.64 9.29
N THR A 7 13.08 3.07 10.02
CA THR A 7 12.36 4.35 9.99
C THR A 7 11.57 4.73 8.73
N GLU A 8 12.11 4.64 7.50
CA GLU A 8 11.41 5.13 6.30
C GLU A 8 10.37 4.16 5.71
N THR A 9 10.58 2.85 5.84
CA THR A 9 9.61 1.85 5.34
C THR A 9 8.77 1.21 6.44
N LYS A 10 9.13 1.39 7.71
CA LYS A 10 8.35 0.91 8.83
C LYS A 10 6.97 1.57 8.81
N GLY A 11 5.91 0.77 8.63
CA GLY A 11 4.52 1.24 8.49
C GLY A 11 4.18 1.80 7.09
N THR A 12 4.94 1.47 6.04
CA THR A 12 4.49 1.57 4.63
C THR A 12 3.96 0.22 4.18
N GLY A 13 3.13 0.18 3.14
CA GLY A 13 2.62 -1.08 2.58
C GLY A 13 3.72 -2.08 2.22
N ILE A 14 4.86 -1.62 1.66
CA ILE A 14 6.03 -2.46 1.34
C ILE A 14 6.70 -2.99 2.62
N GLY A 15 6.79 -2.17 3.66
CA GLY A 15 7.33 -2.59 4.96
C GLY A 15 6.46 -3.66 5.60
N SER A 16 5.15 -3.45 5.64
CA SER A 16 4.17 -4.43 6.17
C SER A 16 4.22 -5.75 5.40
N TYR A 17 4.33 -5.68 4.07
CA TYR A 17 4.54 -6.87 3.23
C TYR A 17 5.80 -7.65 3.60
N SER A 18 6.91 -6.94 3.75
CA SER A 18 8.18 -7.57 4.11
C SER A 18 8.12 -8.24 5.49
N ASP A 19 7.44 -7.63 6.45
CA ASP A 19 7.27 -8.18 7.80
C ASP A 19 6.37 -9.43 7.78
N MET A 20 5.29 -9.38 6.99
CA MET A 20 4.42 -10.54 6.77
C MET A 20 5.21 -11.71 6.14
N LEU A 21 5.97 -11.44 5.09
CA LEU A 21 6.78 -12.47 4.43
C LEU A 21 7.78 -13.12 5.40
N GLU A 22 8.45 -12.31 6.23
CA GLU A 22 9.35 -12.81 7.27
C GLU A 22 8.61 -13.68 8.29
N PHE A 23 7.44 -13.25 8.75
CA PHE A 23 6.61 -14.02 9.66
C PHE A 23 6.24 -15.40 9.07
N LEU A 24 5.82 -15.45 7.80
CA LEU A 24 5.47 -16.69 7.11
C LEU A 24 6.65 -17.64 6.98
N LEU A 25 7.82 -17.14 6.60
CA LEU A 25 9.05 -17.94 6.49
C LEU A 25 9.48 -18.52 7.85
N LYS A 26 9.45 -17.68 8.90
CA LYS A 26 9.74 -18.14 10.28
C LYS A 26 8.78 -19.23 10.73
N ARG A 27 7.47 -19.02 10.53
CA ARG A 27 6.44 -20.00 10.94
C ARG A 27 6.62 -21.36 10.27
N LYS A 28 7.15 -21.37 9.05
CA LYS A 28 7.43 -22.60 8.29
C LYS A 28 8.84 -23.17 8.51
N GLY A 29 9.64 -22.57 9.40
CA GLY A 29 11.00 -23.04 9.69
C GLY A 29 11.97 -22.91 8.50
N VAL A 30 11.67 -22.03 7.55
CA VAL A 30 12.53 -21.77 6.40
C VAL A 30 13.74 -20.97 6.84
N ASP A 31 14.94 -21.47 6.51
CA ASP A 31 16.18 -20.71 6.69
C ASP A 31 16.22 -19.54 5.68
N TYR A 32 16.29 -18.31 6.19
CA TYR A 32 16.31 -17.12 5.36
C TYR A 32 17.22 -16.04 5.95
N GLU A 33 17.69 -15.18 5.08
CA GLU A 33 18.48 -14.01 5.44
C GLU A 33 17.89 -12.74 4.80
N ASN A 34 17.74 -11.69 5.60
CA ASN A 34 17.34 -10.39 5.09
C ASN A 34 18.58 -9.60 4.61
N VAL A 35 18.53 -9.14 3.38
CA VAL A 35 19.51 -8.20 2.81
C VAL A 35 18.80 -6.90 2.48
N TYR A 36 19.33 -5.81 3.02
CA TYR A 36 18.72 -4.49 2.96
C TYR A 36 19.40 -3.61 1.92
N PHE A 37 18.62 -2.79 1.24
CA PHE A 37 19.07 -1.85 0.22
C PHE A 37 18.76 -0.43 0.65
N LYS A 38 19.75 0.46 0.71
CA LYS A 38 19.57 1.88 1.00
C LYS A 38 19.54 2.68 -0.31
N LEU A 39 18.44 3.38 -0.55
CA LEU A 39 18.30 4.40 -1.58
C LEU A 39 17.79 5.66 -0.89
N SER A 40 18.71 6.42 -0.26
CA SER A 40 18.40 7.72 0.32
C SER A 40 19.03 8.81 -0.54
N THR A 41 18.21 9.77 -0.96
CA THR A 41 18.65 10.97 -1.70
C THR A 41 19.26 12.02 -0.78
N ASP A 42 19.00 11.95 0.53
CA ASP A 42 19.42 12.95 1.52
C ASP A 42 20.92 12.93 1.81
N GLU A 43 21.59 11.82 1.48
CA GLU A 43 23.02 11.64 1.73
C GLU A 43 23.90 11.93 0.49
N GLY A 44 23.34 12.50 -0.57
CA GLY A 44 24.04 12.87 -1.80
C GLY A 44 24.07 11.76 -2.87
N TYR A 45 24.08 12.21 -4.13
CA TYR A 45 23.95 11.37 -5.33
C TYR A 45 24.93 10.19 -5.41
N MET A 46 26.23 10.43 -5.15
CA MET A 46 27.27 9.41 -5.24
C MET A 46 27.11 8.31 -4.18
N LYS A 47 26.66 8.68 -2.97
CA LYS A 47 26.42 7.72 -1.89
C LYS A 47 25.18 6.89 -2.19
N CYS A 48 24.13 7.50 -2.72
CA CYS A 48 22.93 6.82 -3.20
C CYS A 48 23.26 5.78 -4.29
N LEU A 49 24.08 6.15 -5.29
CA LEU A 49 24.52 5.23 -6.32
C LEU A 49 25.32 4.05 -5.74
N ARG A 50 26.24 4.31 -4.84
CA ARG A 50 27.07 3.27 -4.22
C ARG A 50 26.21 2.30 -3.40
N GLN A 51 25.35 2.81 -2.53
CA GLN A 51 24.50 2.01 -1.64
C GLN A 51 23.36 1.28 -2.39
N GLY A 52 22.84 1.86 -3.46
CA GLY A 52 21.79 1.25 -4.24
C GLY A 52 22.26 0.27 -5.32
N PHE A 53 23.44 0.50 -5.92
CA PHE A 53 23.84 -0.20 -7.14
C PHE A 53 25.16 -0.99 -7.02
N ILE A 54 26.06 -0.64 -6.10
CA ILE A 54 27.37 -1.26 -5.99
C ILE A 54 27.45 -2.20 -4.80
N GLU A 55 27.11 -1.74 -3.60
CA GLU A 55 27.23 -2.54 -2.37
C GLU A 55 26.33 -3.79 -2.37
N PRO A 56 25.01 -3.70 -2.69
CA PRO A 56 24.14 -4.84 -2.62
C PRO A 56 24.55 -6.01 -3.51
N PRO A 57 24.94 -5.80 -4.80
CA PRO A 57 25.45 -6.91 -5.62
C PRO A 57 26.69 -7.57 -5.03
N LEU A 58 27.58 -6.81 -4.39
CA LEU A 58 28.79 -7.35 -3.77
C LEU A 58 28.48 -8.22 -2.56
N VAL A 59 27.51 -7.79 -1.74
CA VAL A 59 27.02 -8.58 -0.59
C VAL A 59 26.35 -9.86 -1.07
N LEU A 60 25.42 -9.76 -2.02
CA LEU A 60 24.63 -10.89 -2.49
C LEU A 60 25.45 -11.93 -3.27
N ARG A 61 26.51 -11.51 -4.00
CA ARG A 61 27.40 -12.45 -4.69
C ARG A 61 28.13 -13.41 -3.76
N LYS A 62 28.30 -13.03 -2.48
CA LYS A 62 28.95 -13.88 -1.47
C LYS A 62 27.97 -14.84 -0.79
N LYS A 63 26.66 -14.72 -1.08
CA LYS A 63 25.60 -15.54 -0.50
C LYS A 63 25.28 -16.70 -1.43
N ASP A 64 25.23 -17.90 -0.88
CA ASP A 64 24.82 -19.11 -1.59
C ASP A 64 23.34 -19.41 -1.27
N CYS A 65 22.46 -18.57 -1.81
CA CYS A 65 21.02 -18.73 -1.66
C CYS A 65 20.42 -19.36 -2.92
N GLN A 66 19.55 -20.35 -2.71
CA GLN A 66 18.87 -21.02 -3.82
C GLN A 66 17.81 -20.15 -4.46
N LEU A 67 17.12 -19.31 -3.65
CA LEU A 67 16.09 -18.39 -4.08
C LEU A 67 16.30 -17.02 -3.45
N TYR A 68 16.15 -15.99 -4.27
CA TYR A 68 16.13 -14.58 -3.86
C TYR A 68 14.73 -14.02 -4.11
N HIS A 69 14.09 -13.49 -3.08
CA HIS A 69 12.84 -12.76 -3.24
C HIS A 69 13.05 -11.27 -2.98
N ALA A 70 12.87 -10.47 -4.02
CA ALA A 70 12.86 -9.01 -3.92
C ALA A 70 11.45 -8.54 -3.57
N THR A 71 11.29 -7.90 -2.42
CA THR A 71 9.99 -7.39 -1.96
C THR A 71 9.59 -6.06 -2.61
N ASP A 72 10.48 -5.53 -3.48
CA ASP A 72 10.30 -4.28 -4.22
C ASP A 72 11.17 -4.36 -5.49
N GLU A 73 10.71 -3.79 -6.60
CA GLU A 73 11.39 -3.85 -7.89
C GLU A 73 12.75 -3.16 -7.89
N LEU A 74 12.98 -2.14 -7.03
CA LEU A 74 14.28 -1.46 -6.95
C LEU A 74 15.40 -2.40 -6.50
N CYS A 75 15.08 -3.42 -5.71
CA CYS A 75 16.01 -4.47 -5.32
C CYS A 75 16.51 -5.30 -6.51
N CYS A 76 15.77 -5.32 -7.62
CA CYS A 76 16.10 -6.09 -8.82
C CYS A 76 17.28 -5.52 -9.63
N MET A 77 17.79 -4.35 -9.28
CA MET A 77 19.03 -3.82 -9.85
C MET A 77 20.20 -4.79 -9.70
N THR A 78 20.16 -5.67 -8.71
CA THR A 78 21.19 -6.68 -8.44
C THR A 78 21.03 -7.97 -9.23
N PHE A 79 19.83 -8.26 -9.74
CA PHE A 79 19.47 -9.54 -10.34
C PHE A 79 20.43 -10.05 -11.44
N PRO A 80 20.98 -9.20 -12.35
CA PRO A 80 21.92 -9.66 -13.37
C PRO A 80 23.23 -10.23 -12.81
N ARG A 81 23.56 -9.93 -11.54
CA ARG A 81 24.88 -10.23 -10.96
C ARG A 81 24.85 -11.31 -9.88
N ILE A 82 23.68 -11.83 -9.54
CA ILE A 82 23.52 -12.89 -8.53
C ILE A 82 23.16 -14.21 -9.19
N LYS A 83 23.64 -15.30 -8.60
CA LYS A 83 23.28 -16.68 -8.98
C LYS A 83 22.07 -17.11 -8.17
N GLY A 84 21.36 -18.14 -8.61
CA GLY A 84 20.15 -18.66 -7.97
C GLY A 84 18.88 -18.14 -8.58
N LYS A 85 17.74 -18.69 -8.15
CA LYS A 85 16.40 -18.36 -8.61
C LYS A 85 15.94 -17.01 -8.06
N LYS A 86 15.14 -16.29 -8.82
CA LYS A 86 14.77 -14.91 -8.54
C LYS A 86 13.26 -14.71 -8.62
N VAL A 87 12.69 -14.23 -7.54
CA VAL A 87 11.29 -13.82 -7.44
C VAL A 87 11.25 -12.34 -7.09
N VAL A 88 10.29 -11.63 -7.63
CA VAL A 88 10.05 -10.22 -7.27
C VAL A 88 8.56 -9.99 -7.05
N THR A 89 8.20 -9.17 -6.07
CA THR A 89 6.84 -8.68 -5.90
C THR A 89 6.75 -7.24 -6.38
N PHE A 90 5.76 -6.99 -7.25
CA PHE A 90 5.36 -5.66 -7.69
C PHE A 90 4.10 -5.22 -6.96
N HIS A 91 4.20 -4.09 -6.27
CA HIS A 91 3.09 -3.48 -5.55
C HIS A 91 2.29 -2.51 -6.43
N HIS A 92 2.90 -1.97 -7.49
CA HIS A 92 2.30 -1.06 -8.47
C HIS A 92 3.25 -0.89 -9.66
N VAL A 93 2.76 -0.35 -10.78
CA VAL A 93 3.55 0.01 -11.96
C VAL A 93 3.55 1.54 -12.18
N SER A 94 4.15 2.03 -13.22
CA SER A 94 4.68 3.39 -13.42
C SER A 94 3.75 4.58 -13.18
N LYS A 95 2.46 4.47 -13.38
CA LYS A 95 1.52 5.60 -13.20
C LYS A 95 1.48 6.15 -11.77
N SER A 96 1.77 5.30 -10.78
CA SER A 96 1.82 5.69 -9.37
C SER A 96 2.98 6.62 -9.01
N ARG A 97 3.90 6.87 -9.96
CA ARG A 97 5.13 7.66 -9.77
C ARG A 97 5.13 8.99 -10.49
N GLU A 98 3.99 9.41 -11.00
CA GLU A 98 3.83 10.75 -11.55
C GLU A 98 4.14 11.79 -10.46
N GLY A 99 4.99 12.78 -10.81
CA GLY A 99 5.48 13.80 -9.86
C GLY A 99 6.82 13.48 -9.19
N GLU A 100 7.37 12.27 -9.35
CA GLU A 100 8.73 11.96 -8.89
C GLU A 100 9.81 12.62 -9.78
N SER A 101 11.01 12.81 -9.24
CA SER A 101 12.13 13.36 -9.99
C SER A 101 12.49 12.48 -11.20
N PRO A 102 12.96 13.06 -12.33
CA PRO A 102 13.39 12.30 -13.52
C PRO A 102 14.44 11.23 -13.22
N PHE A 103 15.29 11.47 -12.23
CA PHE A 103 16.30 10.51 -11.77
C PHE A 103 15.66 9.28 -11.11
N LEU A 104 14.71 9.48 -10.20
CA LEU A 104 13.99 8.38 -9.54
C LEU A 104 13.19 7.55 -10.55
N LEU A 105 12.50 8.22 -11.48
CA LEU A 105 11.76 7.55 -12.56
C LEU A 105 12.67 6.70 -13.46
N THR A 106 13.84 7.23 -13.84
CA THR A 106 14.81 6.49 -14.66
C THR A 106 15.37 5.29 -13.93
N THR A 107 15.72 5.48 -12.66
CA THR A 107 16.21 4.41 -11.78
C THR A 107 15.17 3.30 -11.63
N TRP A 108 13.93 3.70 -11.36
CA TRP A 108 12.82 2.76 -11.25
C TRP A 108 12.61 1.98 -12.55
N ARG A 109 12.55 2.68 -13.70
CA ARG A 109 12.38 2.02 -15.02
C ARG A 109 13.48 0.99 -15.31
N MET A 110 14.72 1.32 -14.94
CA MET A 110 15.83 0.37 -15.09
C MET A 110 15.67 -0.84 -14.17
N ALA A 111 15.25 -0.63 -12.94
CA ALA A 111 15.00 -1.70 -11.97
C ALA A 111 13.84 -2.60 -12.43
N ALA A 112 12.72 -1.99 -12.84
CA ALA A 112 11.55 -2.71 -13.34
C ALA A 112 11.86 -3.55 -14.58
N LYS A 113 12.61 -3.00 -15.56
CA LYS A 113 13.08 -3.76 -16.72
C LYS A 113 14.00 -4.93 -16.34
N ARG A 114 14.85 -4.77 -15.31
CA ARG A 114 15.68 -5.87 -14.80
C ARG A 114 14.83 -6.90 -14.07
N ALA A 115 13.86 -6.47 -13.30
CA ALA A 115 12.90 -7.35 -12.66
C ALA A 115 12.21 -8.25 -13.70
N VAL A 116 11.60 -7.66 -14.72
CA VAL A 116 10.92 -8.42 -15.80
C VAL A 116 11.87 -9.36 -16.52
N LYS A 117 13.09 -8.90 -16.86
CA LYS A 117 14.04 -9.68 -17.66
C LYS A 117 14.69 -10.85 -16.91
N TYR A 118 15.01 -10.66 -15.63
CA TYR A 118 15.86 -11.58 -14.88
C TYR A 118 15.15 -12.38 -13.79
N SER A 119 13.86 -12.14 -13.54
CA SER A 119 13.09 -12.96 -12.61
C SER A 119 12.67 -14.28 -13.23
N ASP A 120 12.70 -15.33 -12.43
CA ASP A 120 12.11 -16.62 -12.75
C ASP A 120 10.59 -16.61 -12.51
N ALA A 121 10.13 -15.81 -11.53
CA ALA A 121 8.72 -15.49 -11.30
C ALA A 121 8.54 -14.04 -10.83
N ILE A 122 7.40 -13.46 -11.18
CA ILE A 122 6.96 -12.12 -10.78
C ILE A 122 5.63 -12.28 -10.05
N ILE A 123 5.53 -11.75 -8.86
CA ILE A 123 4.28 -11.69 -8.09
C ILE A 123 3.68 -10.31 -8.30
N ALA A 124 2.46 -10.26 -8.81
CA ALA A 124 1.65 -9.06 -8.91
C ALA A 124 0.60 -9.07 -7.80
N VAL A 125 0.46 -7.98 -7.08
CA VAL A 125 -0.47 -7.88 -5.93
C VAL A 125 -1.95 -7.77 -6.32
N SER A 126 -2.24 -7.63 -7.62
CA SER A 126 -3.58 -7.60 -8.17
C SER A 126 -3.58 -7.97 -9.66
N GLN A 127 -4.75 -8.30 -10.21
CA GLN A 127 -4.89 -8.53 -11.66
C GLN A 127 -4.58 -7.26 -12.45
N GLN A 128 -4.93 -6.09 -11.93
CA GLN A 128 -4.56 -4.81 -12.54
C GLN A 128 -3.04 -4.68 -12.66
N THR A 129 -2.28 -4.91 -11.58
CA THR A 129 -0.80 -4.88 -11.59
C THR A 129 -0.23 -5.89 -12.58
N LYS A 130 -0.80 -7.10 -12.71
CA LYS A 130 -0.39 -8.08 -13.74
C LYS A 130 -0.58 -7.52 -15.14
N ASN A 131 -1.74 -6.95 -15.44
CA ASN A 131 -2.04 -6.38 -16.74
C ASN A 131 -1.05 -5.25 -17.08
N GLU A 132 -0.80 -4.34 -16.15
CA GLU A 132 0.18 -3.26 -16.32
C GLU A 132 1.61 -3.77 -16.55
N LEU A 133 2.04 -4.83 -15.86
CA LEU A 133 3.34 -5.46 -16.07
C LEU A 133 3.48 -6.03 -17.48
N VAL A 134 2.45 -6.69 -17.98
CA VAL A 134 2.44 -7.27 -19.34
C VAL A 134 2.41 -6.18 -20.39
N GLU A 135 1.48 -5.22 -20.28
CA GLU A 135 1.23 -4.18 -21.29
C GLU A 135 2.34 -3.12 -21.34
N GLN A 136 2.82 -2.66 -20.17
CA GLN A 136 3.74 -1.52 -20.09
C GLN A 136 5.21 -1.91 -20.01
N LEU A 137 5.51 -3.07 -19.41
CA LEU A 137 6.88 -3.53 -19.22
C LEU A 137 7.25 -4.73 -20.06
N GLY A 138 6.29 -5.33 -20.78
CA GLY A 138 6.49 -6.51 -21.63
C GLY A 138 6.83 -7.77 -20.82
N ALA A 139 6.27 -7.91 -19.64
CA ALA A 139 6.46 -9.11 -18.82
C ALA A 139 5.81 -10.32 -19.49
N ASP A 140 6.49 -11.48 -19.43
CA ASP A 140 5.92 -12.75 -19.87
C ASP A 140 4.76 -13.13 -18.94
N PRO A 141 3.50 -13.23 -19.44
CA PRO A 141 2.34 -13.51 -18.62
C PRO A 141 2.41 -14.83 -17.86
N GLU A 142 3.17 -15.83 -18.39
CA GLU A 142 3.37 -17.14 -17.76
C GLU A 142 4.28 -17.06 -16.53
N LYS A 143 5.09 -16.01 -16.41
CA LYS A 143 5.93 -15.74 -15.24
C LYS A 143 5.27 -14.82 -14.22
N VAL A 144 4.13 -14.20 -14.56
CA VAL A 144 3.44 -13.27 -13.66
C VAL A 144 2.29 -13.98 -12.95
N PHE A 145 2.44 -14.15 -11.65
CA PHE A 145 1.46 -14.75 -10.74
C PHE A 145 0.72 -13.65 -9.99
N VAL A 146 -0.60 -13.68 -9.98
CA VAL A 146 -1.39 -12.79 -9.12
C VAL A 146 -1.46 -13.44 -7.75
N LEU A 147 -1.01 -12.70 -6.74
CA LEU A 147 -1.13 -13.08 -5.34
C LEU A 147 -1.48 -11.84 -4.53
N GLU A 148 -2.77 -11.72 -4.23
CA GLU A 148 -3.30 -10.58 -3.49
C GLU A 148 -2.75 -10.59 -2.07
N HIS A 149 -2.40 -9.41 -1.56
CA HIS A 149 -1.93 -9.28 -0.18
C HIS A 149 -2.99 -9.76 0.81
N THR A 150 -2.52 -10.35 1.90
CA THR A 150 -3.34 -10.53 3.08
C THR A 150 -3.33 -9.24 3.91
N ILE A 151 -4.42 -8.97 4.60
CA ILE A 151 -4.45 -7.96 5.65
C ILE A 151 -3.90 -8.60 6.92
N ASP A 152 -3.09 -7.86 7.66
CA ASP A 152 -2.57 -8.35 8.95
C ASP A 152 -3.76 -8.64 9.88
N THR A 153 -3.79 -9.84 10.44
CA THR A 153 -4.88 -10.32 11.31
C THR A 153 -5.08 -9.50 12.59
N ILE A 154 -4.16 -8.59 12.90
CA ILE A 154 -4.35 -7.61 13.97
C ILE A 154 -5.54 -6.70 13.65
N PHE A 155 -5.73 -6.32 12.36
CA PHE A 155 -6.83 -5.46 11.94
C PHE A 155 -8.14 -6.26 11.92
N ARG A 156 -9.00 -5.95 12.86
CA ARG A 156 -10.31 -6.56 13.04
C ARG A 156 -11.26 -5.62 13.75
N ASP A 157 -12.52 -5.86 13.59
CA ASP A 157 -13.55 -5.13 14.35
C ASP A 157 -13.48 -5.49 15.84
N LEU A 158 -13.31 -4.48 16.66
CA LEU A 158 -13.26 -4.58 18.14
C LEU A 158 -14.60 -4.17 18.78
N GLY A 159 -15.61 -3.81 17.99
CA GLY A 159 -16.90 -3.33 18.49
C GLY A 159 -16.80 -2.00 19.27
N LYS A 160 -15.81 -1.18 19.01
CA LYS A 160 -15.61 0.11 19.70
C LYS A 160 -16.66 1.15 19.30
N PRO A 161 -17.04 2.06 20.21
CA PRO A 161 -17.83 3.21 19.82
C PRO A 161 -17.07 4.10 18.84
N ARG A 162 -17.79 4.73 17.90
CA ARG A 162 -17.25 5.66 16.92
C ARG A 162 -17.15 7.06 17.51
N ASP A 163 -16.15 7.82 17.10
CA ASP A 163 -15.77 9.11 17.72
C ASP A 163 -16.05 10.33 16.85
N LYS A 164 -16.97 10.23 15.90
CA LYS A 164 -17.22 11.28 14.90
C LYS A 164 -15.98 11.63 14.07
N ILE A 165 -15.28 10.61 13.62
CA ILE A 165 -14.05 10.74 12.82
C ILE A 165 -14.31 10.29 11.38
N ILE A 166 -14.03 11.19 10.44
CA ILE A 166 -13.72 10.85 9.05
C ILE A 166 -12.20 10.72 8.96
N GLY A 167 -11.68 9.55 8.63
CA GLY A 167 -10.25 9.27 8.69
C GLY A 167 -9.60 9.10 7.33
N PHE A 168 -8.35 9.50 7.20
CA PHE A 168 -7.45 9.17 6.11
C PHE A 168 -6.12 8.66 6.68
N VAL A 169 -5.54 7.64 6.05
CA VAL A 169 -4.21 7.11 6.41
C VAL A 169 -3.36 6.94 5.17
N GLY A 170 -2.20 7.58 5.13
CA GLY A 170 -1.27 7.43 4.01
C GLY A 170 -0.20 8.52 3.91
N THR A 171 0.76 8.32 3.01
CA THR A 171 1.77 9.34 2.69
C THR A 171 1.11 10.52 1.98
N LEU A 172 1.41 11.75 2.41
CA LEU A 172 0.82 12.98 1.87
C LEU A 172 1.54 13.40 0.58
N ILE A 173 1.20 12.74 -0.53
CA ILE A 173 1.70 12.98 -1.89
C ILE A 173 0.53 13.26 -2.84
N GLU A 174 0.81 13.84 -4.00
CA GLU A 174 -0.20 14.27 -4.97
C GLU A 174 -1.19 13.14 -5.34
N ARG A 175 -0.67 11.95 -5.63
CA ARG A 175 -1.46 10.77 -6.00
C ARG A 175 -2.53 10.39 -4.98
N LYS A 176 -2.29 10.65 -3.69
CA LYS A 176 -3.24 10.37 -2.61
C LYS A 176 -4.42 11.35 -2.57
N ASN A 177 -4.33 12.46 -3.32
CA ASN A 177 -5.41 13.41 -3.56
C ASN A 177 -6.18 13.86 -2.30
N VAL A 178 -5.46 14.00 -1.19
CA VAL A 178 -6.04 14.39 0.11
C VAL A 178 -6.74 15.76 0.04
N SER A 179 -6.30 16.60 -0.90
CA SER A 179 -6.94 17.89 -1.19
C SER A 179 -8.42 17.75 -1.54
N ALA A 180 -8.79 16.77 -2.37
CA ALA A 180 -10.20 16.50 -2.69
C ALA A 180 -10.96 15.99 -1.46
N GLY A 181 -10.31 15.21 -0.59
CA GLY A 181 -10.89 14.78 0.69
C GLY A 181 -11.23 15.96 1.62
N ILE A 182 -10.33 16.95 1.73
CA ILE A 182 -10.57 18.16 2.52
C ILE A 182 -11.72 18.98 1.93
N ARG A 183 -11.81 19.12 0.60
CA ARG A 183 -12.92 19.83 -0.06
C ARG A 183 -14.26 19.10 0.10
N ALA A 184 -14.26 17.77 -0.01
CA ALA A 184 -15.43 16.96 0.27
C ALA A 184 -15.85 17.07 1.75
N PHE A 185 -14.89 17.05 2.67
CA PHE A 185 -15.18 17.27 4.10
C PHE A 185 -15.78 18.66 4.38
N LYS A 186 -15.30 19.72 3.72
CA LYS A 186 -15.93 21.05 3.82
C LYS A 186 -17.41 20.99 3.45
N ARG A 187 -17.77 20.34 2.33
CA ARG A 187 -19.18 20.16 1.94
C ARG A 187 -19.97 19.33 2.95
N PHE A 188 -19.36 18.27 3.47
CA PHE A 188 -19.95 17.45 4.54
C PHE A 188 -20.27 18.30 5.79
N THR A 189 -19.38 19.23 6.17
CA THR A 189 -19.61 20.08 7.36
C THR A 189 -20.78 21.07 7.22
N GLU A 190 -21.27 21.29 6.01
CA GLU A 190 -22.44 22.15 5.73
C GLU A 190 -23.77 21.39 5.83
N MET A 191 -23.73 20.06 6.02
CA MET A 191 -24.92 19.23 6.15
C MET A 191 -25.43 19.18 7.60
N PRO A 192 -26.74 19.03 7.85
CA PRO A 192 -27.30 19.04 9.19
C PRO A 192 -26.82 17.85 10.02
N GLY A 193 -26.56 18.09 11.31
CA GLY A 193 -26.18 17.02 12.25
C GLY A 193 -24.71 16.56 12.16
N THR A 194 -23.87 17.28 11.39
CA THR A 194 -22.43 16.98 11.27
C THR A 194 -21.57 17.69 12.31
N ASP A 195 -22.20 18.34 13.28
CA ASP A 195 -21.48 19.00 14.37
C ASP A 195 -20.62 18.02 15.16
N GLY A 196 -19.39 18.46 15.43
CA GLY A 196 -18.40 17.66 16.17
C GLY A 196 -17.66 16.61 15.34
N TYR A 197 -18.01 16.38 14.06
CA TYR A 197 -17.19 15.55 13.17
C TYR A 197 -15.88 16.24 12.83
N ARG A 198 -14.81 15.48 12.80
CA ARG A 198 -13.47 15.91 12.44
C ARG A 198 -12.90 15.06 11.29
N LEU A 199 -12.14 15.70 10.42
CA LEU A 199 -11.30 14.99 9.47
C LEU A 199 -9.92 14.77 10.09
N VAL A 200 -9.53 13.52 10.33
CA VAL A 200 -8.23 13.18 10.91
C VAL A 200 -7.35 12.55 9.82
N ILE A 201 -6.30 13.26 9.44
CA ILE A 201 -5.35 12.88 8.40
C ILE A 201 -4.09 12.33 9.07
N CYS A 202 -3.94 11.00 9.03
CA CYS A 202 -2.80 10.29 9.59
C CYS A 202 -1.73 10.08 8.52
N GLY A 203 -0.59 10.72 8.67
CA GLY A 203 0.55 10.56 7.78
C GLY A 203 1.41 11.81 7.65
N ASP A 204 2.44 11.69 6.82
CA ASP A 204 3.37 12.77 6.52
C ASP A 204 3.75 12.75 5.03
N GLY A 205 4.31 13.84 4.52
CA GLY A 205 4.74 13.94 3.13
C GLY A 205 4.81 15.37 2.60
N PRO A 206 5.33 15.57 1.39
CA PRO A 206 5.61 16.89 0.82
C PRO A 206 4.36 17.77 0.59
N MET A 207 3.16 17.18 0.63
CA MET A 207 1.92 17.93 0.46
C MET A 207 1.39 18.54 1.77
N LYS A 208 1.97 18.23 2.94
CA LYS A 208 1.40 18.58 4.25
C LYS A 208 1.10 20.07 4.38
N ASP A 209 2.08 20.94 4.10
CA ASP A 209 1.90 22.38 4.24
C ASP A 209 0.82 22.94 3.31
N LYS A 210 0.73 22.41 2.09
CA LYS A 210 -0.33 22.78 1.14
C LYS A 210 -1.71 22.34 1.63
N LEU A 211 -1.81 21.18 2.26
CA LEU A 211 -3.07 20.66 2.80
C LEU A 211 -3.53 21.45 4.03
N VAL A 212 -2.62 21.86 4.89
CA VAL A 212 -2.89 22.76 6.02
C VAL A 212 -3.44 24.10 5.49
N SER A 213 -2.72 24.74 4.56
CA SER A 213 -3.16 26.01 3.96
C SER A 213 -4.52 25.89 3.24
N LEU A 214 -4.79 24.73 2.61
CA LEU A 214 -6.09 24.47 1.99
C LEU A 214 -7.21 24.42 3.06
N SER A 215 -6.99 23.73 4.18
CA SER A 215 -8.00 23.65 5.26
C SER A 215 -8.31 25.03 5.87
N GLU A 216 -7.30 25.89 6.01
CA GLU A 216 -7.43 27.27 6.44
C GLU A 216 -8.26 28.10 5.44
N SER A 217 -7.91 28.01 4.14
CA SER A 217 -8.61 28.76 3.09
C SER A 217 -10.08 28.38 2.93
N LEU A 218 -10.41 27.12 3.24
CA LEU A 218 -11.79 26.61 3.23
C LEU A 218 -12.56 26.86 4.54
N GLY A 219 -11.90 27.41 5.58
CA GLY A 219 -12.50 27.69 6.88
C GLY A 219 -12.89 26.44 7.67
N VAL A 220 -12.12 25.34 7.53
CA VAL A 220 -12.34 24.08 8.26
C VAL A 220 -11.12 23.63 9.07
N ALA A 221 -10.10 24.48 9.21
CA ALA A 221 -8.86 24.15 9.90
C ALA A 221 -9.06 23.72 11.37
N ASP A 222 -10.07 24.27 12.03
CA ASP A 222 -10.48 23.91 13.40
C ASP A 222 -11.08 22.50 13.52
N ARG A 223 -11.45 21.89 12.39
CA ARG A 223 -12.06 20.55 12.30
C ARG A 223 -11.19 19.56 11.51
N VAL A 224 -9.96 19.92 11.11
CA VAL A 224 -9.02 19.07 10.39
C VAL A 224 -7.77 18.87 11.23
N ASP A 225 -7.50 17.63 11.62
CA ASP A 225 -6.32 17.25 12.39
C ASP A 225 -5.31 16.55 11.51
N PHE A 226 -4.06 16.99 11.56
CA PHE A 226 -2.93 16.30 10.95
C PHE A 226 -2.13 15.60 12.04
N ILE A 227 -2.16 14.27 12.05
CA ILE A 227 -1.43 13.47 13.03
C ILE A 227 -0.28 12.73 12.35
N SER A 228 0.76 12.48 13.13
CA SER A 228 1.92 11.71 12.66
C SER A 228 1.54 10.26 12.40
N LYS A 229 2.45 9.55 11.74
CA LYS A 229 2.32 8.13 11.48
C LYS A 229 2.15 7.34 12.79
N LEU A 230 1.15 6.49 12.82
CA LEU A 230 0.81 5.61 13.93
C LEU A 230 1.47 4.24 13.80
N GLY A 231 1.74 3.59 14.93
CA GLY A 231 2.11 2.18 15.00
C GLY A 231 0.91 1.26 14.71
N LYS A 232 1.15 -0.04 14.55
CA LYS A 232 0.09 -1.00 14.18
C LYS A 232 -1.08 -1.04 15.19
N GLU A 233 -0.78 -1.05 16.46
CA GLU A 233 -1.80 -1.09 17.53
C GLU A 233 -2.59 0.22 17.59
N GLU A 234 -1.91 1.35 17.43
CA GLU A 234 -2.55 2.66 17.35
C GLU A 234 -3.42 2.80 16.09
N LEU A 235 -2.97 2.23 14.94
CA LEU A 235 -3.77 2.17 13.71
C LEU A 235 -5.01 1.29 13.89
N LEU A 236 -4.88 0.13 14.56
CA LEU A 236 -6.02 -0.71 14.88
C LEU A 236 -7.07 0.06 15.70
N ASP A 237 -6.63 0.78 16.73
CA ASP A 237 -7.53 1.62 17.54
C ASP A 237 -8.16 2.73 16.69
N PHE A 238 -7.36 3.42 15.91
CA PHE A 238 -7.78 4.53 15.06
C PHE A 238 -8.80 4.09 14.02
N TYR A 239 -8.57 2.98 13.30
CA TYR A 239 -9.57 2.45 12.36
C TYR A 239 -10.88 2.08 13.07
N ASN A 240 -10.82 1.44 14.23
CA ASN A 240 -12.02 1.05 14.99
C ASN A 240 -12.84 2.22 15.53
N ARG A 241 -12.25 3.41 15.63
CA ARG A 241 -12.92 4.63 16.12
C ARG A 241 -13.42 5.55 15.02
N MET A 242 -13.07 5.28 13.75
CA MET A 242 -13.58 6.04 12.60
C MET A 242 -15.02 5.69 12.27
N ASP A 243 -15.80 6.68 11.89
CA ASP A 243 -17.11 6.49 11.28
C ASP A 243 -17.01 6.15 9.78
N VAL A 244 -16.06 6.80 9.09
CA VAL A 244 -15.81 6.60 7.65
C VAL A 244 -14.32 6.71 7.35
N PHE A 245 -13.79 5.85 6.51
CA PHE A 245 -12.48 5.98 5.90
C PHE A 245 -12.61 6.68 4.53
N ALA A 246 -11.98 7.84 4.39
CA ALA A 246 -11.94 8.60 3.15
C ALA A 246 -10.76 8.14 2.27
N ASN A 247 -10.98 7.19 1.38
CA ASN A 247 -9.97 6.77 0.42
C ASN A 247 -9.97 7.69 -0.80
N THR A 248 -9.17 8.73 -0.74
CA THR A 248 -9.09 9.77 -1.79
C THR A 248 -8.08 9.46 -2.89
N SER A 249 -7.32 8.36 -2.77
CA SER A 249 -6.28 8.00 -3.72
C SER A 249 -6.83 7.79 -5.13
N MET A 250 -6.12 8.35 -6.13
CA MET A 250 -6.47 8.20 -7.55
C MET A 250 -5.86 6.96 -8.19
N HIS A 251 -4.83 6.38 -7.58
CA HIS A 251 -4.22 5.14 -8.06
C HIS A 251 -3.65 4.33 -6.90
N GLU A 252 -3.99 3.05 -6.84
CA GLU A 252 -3.48 2.09 -5.86
C GLU A 252 -3.15 0.75 -6.52
N GLY A 253 -2.09 0.10 -6.04
CA GLY A 253 -1.83 -1.29 -6.39
C GLY A 253 -2.82 -2.26 -5.74
N LEU A 254 -3.25 -1.94 -4.52
CA LEU A 254 -4.30 -2.67 -3.79
C LEU A 254 -5.09 -1.77 -2.81
N GLY A 255 -4.45 -0.80 -2.16
CA GLY A 255 -5.12 0.08 -1.19
C GLY A 255 -5.20 -0.52 0.22
N LEU A 256 -4.11 -1.07 0.73
CA LEU A 256 -4.08 -1.79 2.02
C LEU A 256 -4.71 -1.00 3.18
N THR A 257 -4.45 0.31 3.30
CA THR A 257 -4.99 1.13 4.41
C THR A 257 -6.53 1.19 4.42
N ALA A 258 -7.14 1.21 3.23
CA ALA A 258 -8.60 1.17 3.09
C ALA A 258 -9.16 -0.22 3.45
N LEU A 259 -8.45 -1.28 3.06
CA LEU A 259 -8.82 -2.65 3.39
C LEU A 259 -8.62 -2.96 4.88
N GLU A 260 -7.58 -2.40 5.50
CA GLU A 260 -7.36 -2.47 6.96
C GLU A 260 -8.51 -1.79 7.73
N ALA A 261 -8.94 -0.59 7.28
CA ALA A 261 -10.08 0.10 7.84
C ALA A 261 -11.37 -0.73 7.68
N GLN A 262 -11.61 -1.31 6.49
CA GLN A 262 -12.74 -2.21 6.25
C GLN A 262 -12.72 -3.43 7.17
N ALA A 263 -11.56 -4.07 7.37
CA ALA A 263 -11.42 -5.20 8.29
C ALA A 263 -11.72 -4.82 9.76
N CYS A 264 -11.59 -3.54 10.10
CA CYS A 264 -11.99 -2.97 11.40
C CYS A 264 -13.48 -2.55 11.44
N GLY A 265 -14.30 -2.95 10.46
CA GLY A 265 -15.72 -2.59 10.39
C GLY A 265 -15.99 -1.12 10.01
N THR A 266 -15.00 -0.42 9.48
CA THR A 266 -15.12 0.98 9.06
C THR A 266 -15.47 1.04 7.57
N PRO A 267 -16.60 1.66 7.19
CA PRO A 267 -16.97 1.82 5.79
C PRO A 267 -16.00 2.74 5.06
N VAL A 268 -15.76 2.44 3.78
CA VAL A 268 -14.80 3.15 2.92
C VAL A 268 -15.54 3.87 1.80
N VAL A 269 -15.28 5.16 1.63
CA VAL A 269 -15.72 5.94 0.46
C VAL A 269 -14.53 6.19 -0.45
N PHE A 270 -14.72 6.09 -1.76
CA PHE A 270 -13.64 6.31 -2.75
C PHE A 270 -14.15 7.00 -4.02
N PHE A 271 -13.25 7.60 -4.81
CA PHE A 271 -13.59 8.15 -6.12
C PHE A 271 -13.72 7.05 -7.16
N ARG A 272 -14.84 7.03 -7.89
CA ARG A 272 -15.18 5.99 -8.88
C ARG A 272 -14.18 5.93 -10.05
N ASP A 273 -13.62 7.06 -10.43
CA ASP A 273 -12.62 7.20 -11.50
C ASP A 273 -11.19 6.87 -11.06
N ALA A 274 -11.00 6.53 -9.77
CA ALA A 274 -9.72 6.09 -9.26
C ALA A 274 -9.34 4.70 -9.83
N GLU A 275 -8.09 4.58 -10.23
CA GLU A 275 -7.50 3.31 -10.68
C GLU A 275 -7.13 2.46 -9.45
N ILE A 276 -8.12 1.79 -8.87
CA ILE A 276 -7.98 0.86 -7.74
C ILE A 276 -8.51 -0.51 -8.16
N PRO A 277 -7.84 -1.62 -7.81
CA PRO A 277 -8.32 -2.95 -8.15
C PRO A 277 -9.76 -3.19 -7.73
N LYS A 278 -10.59 -3.73 -8.66
CA LYS A 278 -12.02 -3.98 -8.41
C LYS A 278 -12.24 -4.95 -7.25
N GLU A 279 -11.33 -5.88 -7.08
CA GLU A 279 -11.31 -6.84 -5.98
C GLU A 279 -11.28 -6.14 -4.62
N ALA A 280 -10.45 -5.09 -4.51
CA ALA A 280 -10.32 -4.30 -3.29
C ALA A 280 -11.55 -3.41 -3.03
N THR A 281 -12.18 -2.89 -4.09
CA THR A 281 -13.28 -1.91 -3.98
C THR A 281 -14.67 -2.52 -3.89
N LYS A 282 -14.79 -3.85 -3.86
CA LYS A 282 -16.06 -4.58 -3.89
C LYS A 282 -17.09 -4.10 -2.86
N HIS A 283 -16.61 -3.72 -1.68
CA HIS A 283 -17.44 -3.25 -0.56
C HIS A 283 -17.22 -1.76 -0.24
N PHE A 284 -16.54 -1.02 -1.11
CA PHE A 284 -16.35 0.41 -0.96
C PHE A 284 -17.50 1.17 -1.62
N VAL A 285 -17.80 2.36 -1.08
CA VAL A 285 -18.85 3.24 -1.60
C VAL A 285 -18.26 4.17 -2.67
N PRO A 286 -18.61 3.99 -3.96
CA PRO A 286 -18.08 4.83 -5.03
C PRO A 286 -18.73 6.20 -5.07
N SER A 287 -17.97 7.22 -5.47
CA SER A 287 -18.44 8.61 -5.57
C SER A 287 -17.95 9.28 -6.85
N GLU A 288 -18.81 10.00 -7.53
CA GLU A 288 -18.48 10.86 -8.66
C GLU A 288 -18.21 12.28 -8.18
N GLY A 289 -16.92 12.62 -8.01
CA GLY A 289 -16.49 13.93 -7.52
C GLY A 289 -16.75 14.17 -6.02
N GLU A 290 -16.41 15.38 -5.60
CA GLU A 290 -16.36 15.76 -4.18
C GLU A 290 -17.74 15.92 -3.53
N GLU A 291 -18.75 16.27 -4.35
CA GLU A 291 -20.13 16.46 -3.86
C GLU A 291 -20.72 15.09 -3.44
N GLU A 292 -20.70 14.10 -4.32
CA GLU A 292 -21.21 12.76 -4.00
C GLU A 292 -20.36 12.09 -2.90
N PHE A 293 -19.05 12.38 -2.86
CA PHE A 293 -18.18 11.90 -1.79
C PHE A 293 -18.64 12.42 -0.42
N ALA A 294 -18.99 13.71 -0.33
CA ALA A 294 -19.55 14.32 0.88
C ALA A 294 -20.92 13.72 1.24
N GLN A 295 -21.81 13.54 0.26
CA GLN A 295 -23.14 12.93 0.44
C GLN A 295 -23.01 11.47 0.94
N ASN A 296 -22.07 10.70 0.40
CA ASN A 296 -21.83 9.32 0.83
C ASN A 296 -21.26 9.27 2.25
N MET A 297 -20.32 10.16 2.62
CA MET A 297 -19.87 10.28 4.00
C MET A 297 -21.06 10.60 4.93
N TYR A 298 -21.91 11.54 4.54
CA TYR A 298 -23.09 11.94 5.31
C TYR A 298 -24.07 10.77 5.48
N ARG A 299 -24.38 10.06 4.41
CA ARG A 299 -25.27 8.90 4.47
C ARG A 299 -24.74 7.79 5.37
N LEU A 300 -23.44 7.53 5.33
CA LEU A 300 -22.80 6.51 6.17
C LEU A 300 -22.85 6.84 7.67
N VAL A 301 -22.87 8.12 8.04
CA VAL A 301 -22.92 8.53 9.45
C VAL A 301 -24.33 8.76 9.96
N THR A 302 -25.35 8.90 9.07
CA THR A 302 -26.73 9.18 9.44
C THR A 302 -27.69 8.00 9.21
N ASP A 303 -27.30 7.01 8.39
CA ASP A 303 -28.12 5.83 8.06
C ASP A 303 -27.38 4.54 8.47
N ASP A 304 -27.67 4.07 9.69
CA ASP A 304 -27.11 2.84 10.23
C ASP A 304 -27.42 1.57 9.40
N SER A 305 -28.58 1.55 8.75
CA SER A 305 -28.97 0.43 7.88
C SER A 305 -28.07 0.40 6.65
N TYR A 306 -27.86 1.55 6.02
CA TYR A 306 -26.97 1.67 4.87
C TYR A 306 -25.53 1.34 5.26
N ARG A 307 -25.03 1.90 6.37
CA ARG A 307 -23.69 1.59 6.87
C ARG A 307 -23.47 0.11 7.04
N ARG A 308 -24.39 -0.60 7.72
CA ARG A 308 -24.33 -2.06 7.88
C ARG A 308 -24.35 -2.79 6.54
N SER A 309 -25.14 -2.36 5.59
CA SER A 309 -25.22 -3.02 4.28
C SER A 309 -23.90 -3.04 3.50
N VAL A 310 -22.99 -2.13 3.79
CA VAL A 310 -21.66 -2.05 3.14
C VAL A 310 -20.52 -2.59 4.01
N THR A 311 -20.73 -2.77 5.33
CA THR A 311 -19.72 -3.31 6.23
C THR A 311 -19.94 -4.77 6.59
N ASP A 312 -21.19 -5.23 6.67
CA ASP A 312 -21.50 -6.59 7.09
C ASP A 312 -21.06 -7.62 6.03
N GLY A 313 -20.22 -8.57 6.48
CA GLY A 313 -19.65 -9.60 5.60
C GLY A 313 -18.55 -9.08 4.66
N ALA A 314 -18.12 -7.84 4.81
CA ALA A 314 -16.99 -7.31 4.05
C ALA A 314 -15.70 -8.00 4.50
N SER A 315 -15.12 -8.82 3.63
CA SER A 315 -13.83 -9.48 3.82
C SER A 315 -12.98 -9.29 2.57
N PHE A 316 -11.68 -9.28 2.73
CA PHE A 316 -10.76 -9.14 1.62
C PHE A 316 -9.55 -10.06 1.77
N GLY A 317 -9.16 -10.64 0.62
CA GLY A 317 -7.92 -11.38 0.46
C GLY A 317 -7.95 -12.78 1.07
N LEU A 318 -6.84 -13.44 0.90
CA LEU A 318 -6.57 -14.75 1.49
C LEU A 318 -6.22 -14.59 2.97
N ASP A 319 -6.53 -15.58 3.79
CA ASP A 319 -5.93 -15.63 5.10
C ASP A 319 -4.41 -15.90 5.00
N SER A 320 -3.68 -15.70 6.08
CA SER A 320 -2.22 -15.84 6.08
C SER A 320 -1.74 -17.26 5.76
N GLU A 321 -2.55 -18.27 6.01
CA GLU A 321 -2.22 -19.66 5.70
C GLU A 321 -2.45 -19.97 4.21
N GLU A 322 -3.57 -19.54 3.65
CA GLU A 322 -3.86 -19.66 2.22
C GLU A 322 -2.84 -18.88 1.40
N TYR A 323 -2.52 -17.64 1.81
CA TYR A 323 -1.48 -16.85 1.18
C TYR A 323 -0.13 -17.58 1.18
N SER A 324 0.26 -18.15 2.32
CA SER A 324 1.53 -18.88 2.42
C SER A 324 1.56 -20.11 1.52
N LYS A 325 0.45 -20.85 1.40
CA LYS A 325 0.32 -22.00 0.50
C LYS A 325 0.53 -21.59 -0.96
N GLU A 326 -0.13 -20.52 -1.41
CA GLU A 326 0.02 -20.02 -2.78
C GLU A 326 1.43 -19.47 -3.05
N LEU A 327 2.00 -18.70 -2.12
CA LEU A 327 3.37 -18.21 -2.23
C LEU A 327 4.37 -19.36 -2.36
N PHE A 328 4.24 -20.40 -1.54
CA PHE A 328 5.16 -21.54 -1.54
C PHE A 328 4.98 -22.44 -2.75
N LYS A 329 3.78 -22.52 -3.34
CA LYS A 329 3.58 -23.11 -4.67
C LYS A 329 4.40 -22.39 -5.76
N ILE A 330 4.40 -21.04 -5.73
CA ILE A 330 5.22 -20.25 -6.65
C ILE A 330 6.71 -20.55 -6.45
N TYR A 331 7.18 -20.60 -5.19
CA TYR A 331 8.57 -20.94 -4.89
C TYR A 331 8.92 -22.35 -5.34
N SER A 332 8.04 -23.34 -5.13
CA SER A 332 8.21 -24.71 -5.57
C SER A 332 8.35 -24.80 -7.09
N LYS A 333 7.48 -24.10 -7.82
CA LYS A 333 7.53 -24.03 -9.29
C LYS A 333 8.88 -23.45 -9.77
N VAL A 334 9.35 -22.39 -9.13
CA VAL A 334 10.61 -21.72 -9.48
C VAL A 334 11.82 -22.59 -9.18
N LEU A 335 11.80 -23.32 -8.07
CA LEU A 335 12.90 -24.21 -7.65
C LEU A 335 12.88 -25.56 -8.37
N GLY A 336 11.76 -25.94 -8.99
CA GLY A 336 11.56 -27.27 -9.58
C GLY A 336 11.50 -28.41 -8.55
N ARG A 337 11.17 -28.09 -7.30
CA ARG A 337 11.01 -29.02 -6.17
C ARG A 337 10.07 -28.45 -5.15
N GLU A 338 9.55 -29.29 -4.27
CA GLU A 338 8.71 -28.84 -3.15
C GLU A 338 9.49 -27.86 -2.24
N PHE A 339 8.83 -26.75 -1.91
CA PHE A 339 9.32 -25.78 -0.95
C PHE A 339 8.77 -26.15 0.43
N PRO A 340 9.57 -26.10 1.50
CA PRO A 340 9.19 -26.56 2.84
C PRO A 340 7.91 -25.94 3.39
#